data_767cf3f8a0960d06fd2316fcb52487b6
#
_entry.id   767cf3f8a0960d06fd2316fcb52487b6
#
_cell.length_a   1.000
_cell.length_b   1.000
_cell.length_c   1.000
_cell.angle_alpha   90.00
_cell.angle_beta   90.00
_cell.angle_gamma   90.00
#
_symmetry.space_group_name_H-M   'P 1'
#
loop_
_entity.id
_entity.type
_entity.pdbx_description
1 polymer ?
#
loop_
_entity_poly.entity_id
_entity_poly.type
_entity_poly.pdbx_seq_one_letter_code
_entity_poly.pdbx_strand_id
1 'polypeptide(L)'
;MTGHNHYAMCAQFHPKEDLVVSASLDQSVRVWDISGLRKKHSAPTSMSYEDQIARANQNQTDMFGNTDAVVKFVLEGHDRGVNWVAFHPTMPLIVSAGDDRLVKLWRMSETKAWEVDTCRGHFQNASGCLFHPHQDLILSAGEDKTIRVWDLNKRTAVQSFKRENDRFWVIAAHPEINLFAAGHDNGVMVFKLERERPASAVHQNNLFYITKEKHVKSYDFQKDVESPTLLSLKKLGSPWVSPRTLSYNPAERSILVTTPADGGSYELLSLPRDGSGVIEPTESKRGSGNSAVFVARNRFAVLNTASQTIDIKDLSNNTARSFKPPAGTTDIYFGGTGNLLIITPTTVYLYDIQQKKTTAELAITGVKYIVWSNDGLYAALLSKHNVTIVTKTLEQISTLHETIRIKSATWDDAGILLYSTLNHVKYALLNGDNGIVRTLDQTVYLVRVKGRNVYCLDRSAKPRILRIDPTEYRFKMALVKRNYEEMLHIIRTSSLVGQSIISYLQKKGYPEIALQFVQDPTTRFDLAIECGNLDVAVEMAKELDKPKFWTRLGTEALAHGNHQIVEMCYQKLKQFDKLSFLYLATGDHSKLARMAKIAEHRGDFTSRFQNALYLGDVEDRIQMLKEIDQCKQYG
;
A
#
# COMPACT_ATOMS: atom_id res chain seq x y z
N MET A 1 -32.00 33.76 21.73
CA MET A 1 -32.80 33.17 20.62
C MET A 1 -33.70 32.09 21.21
N THR A 2 -34.98 32.37 21.31
CA THR A 2 -36.00 31.44 21.83
C THR A 2 -37.00 31.13 20.72
N GLY A 3 -37.47 29.89 20.62
CA GLY A 3 -38.44 29.53 19.58
C GLY A 3 -38.55 28.06 19.27
N HIS A 4 -37.47 27.26 19.43
CA HIS A 4 -37.56 25.80 19.30
C HIS A 4 -38.41 25.21 20.42
N ASN A 5 -39.21 24.19 20.08
CA ASN A 5 -40.08 23.48 21.01
C ASN A 5 -39.46 22.24 21.65
N HIS A 6 -38.21 21.89 21.23
CA HIS A 6 -37.45 20.76 21.73
C HIS A 6 -35.94 21.09 21.77
N TYR A 7 -35.09 20.17 22.13
CA TYR A 7 -33.64 20.37 22.21
C TYR A 7 -33.07 20.89 20.89
N ALA A 8 -32.30 21.98 20.94
CA ALA A 8 -31.48 22.45 19.82
C ALA A 8 -30.20 21.62 19.80
N MET A 9 -30.01 20.87 18.73
CA MET A 9 -28.89 19.91 18.57
C MET A 9 -27.63 20.53 17.98
N CYS A 10 -27.80 21.51 17.09
CA CYS A 10 -26.71 22.18 16.39
C CYS A 10 -27.07 23.64 16.11
N ALA A 11 -26.08 24.53 16.17
CA ALA A 11 -26.19 25.90 15.71
C ALA A 11 -24.88 26.31 15.03
N GLN A 12 -24.98 27.02 13.90
CA GLN A 12 -23.83 27.49 13.13
C GLN A 12 -24.01 28.91 12.62
N PHE A 13 -22.95 29.70 12.64
CA PHE A 13 -22.92 31.01 12.02
C PHE A 13 -22.80 30.93 10.50
N HIS A 14 -23.46 31.88 9.81
CA HIS A 14 -23.22 32.09 8.40
C HIS A 14 -21.81 32.68 8.19
N PRO A 15 -21.02 32.18 7.20
CA PRO A 15 -19.62 32.61 7.01
C PRO A 15 -19.43 34.09 6.72
N LYS A 16 -20.46 34.78 6.15
CA LYS A 16 -20.37 36.16 5.68
C LYS A 16 -21.48 37.07 6.16
N GLU A 17 -22.66 36.54 6.42
CA GLU A 17 -23.86 37.32 6.79
C GLU A 17 -24.13 37.19 8.28
N ASP A 18 -24.87 38.18 8.82
CA ASP A 18 -25.29 38.19 10.22
C ASP A 18 -26.47 37.23 10.47
N LEU A 19 -26.27 35.95 10.10
CA LEU A 19 -27.25 34.89 10.24
C LEU A 19 -26.70 33.73 11.09
N VAL A 20 -27.63 33.09 11.81
CA VAL A 20 -27.37 31.83 12.51
C VAL A 20 -28.39 30.80 12.03
N VAL A 21 -28.00 29.57 11.84
CA VAL A 21 -28.91 28.44 11.58
C VAL A 21 -28.89 27.50 12.78
N SER A 22 -30.03 26.98 13.18
CA SER A 22 -30.16 25.99 14.25
C SER A 22 -31.00 24.79 13.81
N ALA A 23 -30.66 23.63 14.31
CA ALA A 23 -31.38 22.37 14.13
C ALA A 23 -31.91 21.87 15.46
N SER A 24 -33.13 21.34 15.48
CA SER A 24 -33.76 20.86 16.70
C SER A 24 -34.48 19.52 16.52
N LEU A 25 -34.66 18.83 17.63
CA LEU A 25 -35.49 17.62 17.69
C LEU A 25 -36.99 17.92 17.51
N ASP A 26 -37.38 19.20 17.45
CA ASP A 26 -38.74 19.61 17.06
C ASP A 26 -39.02 19.49 15.55
N GLN A 27 -38.11 18.80 14.80
CA GLN A 27 -38.20 18.52 13.36
C GLN A 27 -37.99 19.77 12.48
N SER A 28 -37.70 20.92 13.06
CA SER A 28 -37.50 22.17 12.33
C SER A 28 -36.02 22.60 12.29
N VAL A 29 -35.69 23.29 11.21
CA VAL A 29 -34.44 24.08 11.10
C VAL A 29 -34.86 25.55 11.08
N ARG A 30 -34.21 26.40 11.89
CA ARG A 30 -34.49 27.82 11.94
C ARG A 30 -33.31 28.64 11.53
N VAL A 31 -33.58 29.67 10.75
CA VAL A 31 -32.61 30.71 10.38
C VAL A 31 -32.92 31.97 11.13
N TRP A 32 -31.96 32.50 11.84
CA TRP A 32 -32.06 33.67 12.69
C TRP A 32 -31.25 34.80 12.09
N ASP A 33 -31.85 36.00 12.05
CA ASP A 33 -31.15 37.24 11.75
C ASP A 33 -30.65 37.84 13.07
N ILE A 34 -29.33 38.01 13.17
CA ILE A 34 -28.63 38.52 14.34
C ILE A 34 -28.04 39.94 14.12
N SER A 35 -28.40 40.60 13.02
CA SER A 35 -27.91 41.95 12.68
C SER A 35 -28.18 42.99 13.76
N GLY A 36 -29.27 42.83 14.53
CA GLY A 36 -29.59 43.67 15.67
C GLY A 36 -28.56 43.64 16.79
N LEU A 37 -27.97 42.44 17.06
CA LEU A 37 -26.92 42.27 18.06
C LEU A 37 -25.63 43.02 17.68
N ARG A 38 -25.29 43.02 16.40
CA ARG A 38 -24.08 43.69 15.91
C ARG A 38 -24.17 45.20 15.95
N LYS A 39 -25.37 45.77 15.67
CA LYS A 39 -25.62 47.19 15.73
C LYS A 39 -25.45 47.75 17.15
N LYS A 40 -25.83 47.01 18.20
CA LYS A 40 -25.61 47.38 19.60
C LYS A 40 -24.14 47.49 20.00
N HIS A 41 -23.29 46.65 19.47
CA HIS A 41 -21.83 46.66 19.74
C HIS A 41 -21.07 47.77 19.00
N SER A 42 -21.66 48.33 17.95
CA SER A 42 -21.04 49.37 17.10
C SER A 42 -21.40 50.79 17.50
N ALA A 43 -22.27 50.98 18.51
CA ALA A 43 -22.63 52.33 18.99
C ALA A 43 -21.44 52.96 19.74
N PRO A 44 -21.01 54.18 19.41
CA PRO A 44 -19.88 54.83 20.04
C PRO A 44 -20.12 55.04 21.54
N THR A 45 -19.16 54.69 22.34
CA THR A 45 -19.13 54.77 23.80
C THR A 45 -18.94 56.23 24.28
N SER A 46 -19.88 57.08 23.99
CA SER A 46 -19.95 58.42 24.61
C SER A 46 -21.23 58.56 25.46
N MET A 47 -21.40 57.64 26.40
CA MET A 47 -22.46 57.73 27.38
C MET A 47 -21.92 58.13 28.73
N SER A 48 -22.67 58.97 29.47
CA SER A 48 -22.35 59.38 30.83
C SER A 48 -22.32 58.15 31.76
N TYR A 49 -21.56 58.23 32.81
CA TYR A 49 -21.39 57.15 33.80
C TYR A 49 -22.73 56.73 34.45
N GLU A 50 -23.68 57.69 34.56
CA GLU A 50 -25.01 57.45 35.08
C GLU A 50 -25.93 56.66 34.15
N ASP A 51 -25.77 56.83 32.82
CA ASP A 51 -26.49 56.04 31.80
C ASP A 51 -25.97 54.62 31.71
N GLN A 52 -24.70 54.43 32.02
CA GLN A 52 -24.10 53.08 32.09
C GLN A 52 -24.60 52.30 33.31
N ILE A 53 -24.76 52.95 34.47
CA ILE A 53 -25.29 52.32 35.69
C ILE A 53 -26.79 52.02 35.54
N ALA A 54 -27.56 52.92 34.94
CA ALA A 54 -28.99 52.70 34.68
C ALA A 54 -29.23 51.51 33.73
N ARG A 55 -28.40 51.35 32.70
CA ARG A 55 -28.42 50.17 31.80
C ARG A 55 -27.93 48.88 32.45
N ALA A 56 -26.89 48.94 33.30
CA ALA A 56 -26.41 47.78 34.04
C ALA A 56 -27.51 47.26 35.00
N ASN A 57 -28.27 48.14 35.64
CA ASN A 57 -29.37 47.75 36.50
C ASN A 57 -30.60 47.22 35.74
N GLN A 58 -30.87 47.71 34.52
CA GLN A 58 -31.89 47.17 33.64
C GLN A 58 -31.47 45.80 33.03
N ASN A 59 -30.21 45.59 32.75
CA ASN A 59 -29.70 44.32 32.22
C ASN A 59 -29.62 43.19 33.25
N GLN A 60 -29.71 43.45 34.56
CA GLN A 60 -29.78 42.40 35.59
C GLN A 60 -31.12 41.65 35.63
N THR A 61 -32.19 42.21 35.11
CA THR A 61 -33.49 41.53 34.97
C THR A 61 -33.68 40.82 33.64
N ASP A 62 -32.85 41.11 32.64
CA ASP A 62 -32.99 40.59 31.28
C ASP A 62 -31.74 39.83 30.80
N MET A 63 -31.30 38.85 31.56
CA MET A 63 -30.29 37.92 31.03
C MET A 63 -30.79 37.14 29.79
N PHE A 64 -32.09 37.17 29.52
CA PHE A 64 -32.76 36.62 28.34
C PHE A 64 -33.75 37.60 27.69
N GLY A 65 -33.64 38.92 27.97
CA GLY A 65 -34.57 39.95 27.53
C GLY A 65 -34.41 40.40 26.10
N ASN A 66 -35.53 40.60 25.50
CA ASN A 66 -35.85 41.18 24.18
C ASN A 66 -34.85 41.00 23.06
N THR A 67 -35.22 40.09 22.25
CA THR A 67 -34.63 39.44 21.09
C THR A 67 -34.12 40.42 20.02
N ASP A 68 -32.88 40.77 20.07
CA ASP A 68 -32.17 41.38 18.93
C ASP A 68 -31.85 40.35 17.82
N ALA A 69 -32.28 39.10 18.00
CA ALA A 69 -32.23 38.02 17.02
C ALA A 69 -33.66 37.62 16.66
N VAL A 70 -34.02 37.75 15.41
CA VAL A 70 -35.37 37.46 14.87
C VAL A 70 -35.32 36.19 14.02
N VAL A 71 -36.33 35.33 14.13
CA VAL A 71 -36.50 34.20 13.23
C VAL A 71 -36.78 34.72 11.83
N LYS A 72 -35.84 34.49 10.89
CA LYS A 72 -36.01 34.89 9.50
C LYS A 72 -36.77 33.81 8.72
N PHE A 73 -36.44 32.55 8.92
CA PHE A 73 -37.10 31.40 8.26
C PHE A 73 -37.25 30.22 9.22
N VAL A 74 -38.33 29.49 9.06
CA VAL A 74 -38.54 28.15 9.64
C VAL A 74 -38.64 27.16 8.50
N LEU A 75 -37.75 26.17 8.49
CA LEU A 75 -37.68 25.14 7.47
C LEU A 75 -38.27 23.86 8.06
N GLU A 76 -39.43 23.49 7.57
CA GLU A 76 -40.15 22.27 7.95
C GLU A 76 -40.15 21.28 6.81
N GLY A 77 -40.03 19.99 7.12
CA GLY A 77 -39.98 18.93 6.10
C GLY A 77 -39.26 17.66 6.55
N HIS A 78 -38.50 17.69 7.66
CA HIS A 78 -38.04 16.48 8.30
C HIS A 78 -39.17 15.78 9.06
N ASP A 79 -39.28 14.45 8.92
CA ASP A 79 -40.32 13.66 9.61
C ASP A 79 -39.93 13.30 11.06
N ARG A 80 -38.69 13.56 11.45
CA ARG A 80 -38.13 13.32 12.79
C ARG A 80 -37.14 14.41 13.17
N GLY A 81 -36.60 14.33 14.37
CA GLY A 81 -35.63 15.29 14.89
C GLY A 81 -34.44 15.57 13.94
N VAL A 82 -34.04 16.83 13.90
CA VAL A 82 -32.89 17.27 13.10
C VAL A 82 -31.66 17.36 13.99
N ASN A 83 -30.62 16.60 13.64
CA ASN A 83 -29.40 16.48 14.45
C ASN A 83 -28.36 17.54 14.10
N TRP A 84 -28.29 17.92 12.83
CA TRP A 84 -27.23 18.79 12.32
C TRP A 84 -27.70 19.68 11.20
N VAL A 85 -27.04 20.84 11.08
CA VAL A 85 -27.31 21.81 10.02
C VAL A 85 -26.05 22.59 9.70
N ALA A 86 -25.87 23.00 8.44
CA ALA A 86 -24.73 23.80 8.00
C ALA A 86 -25.10 24.72 6.84
N PHE A 87 -24.50 25.92 6.82
CA PHE A 87 -24.55 26.82 5.66
C PHE A 87 -23.54 26.44 4.61
N HIS A 88 -23.84 26.72 3.35
CA HIS A 88 -22.87 26.68 2.28
C HIS A 88 -21.91 27.88 2.37
N PRO A 89 -20.58 27.70 2.12
CA PRO A 89 -19.60 28.78 2.27
C PRO A 89 -19.83 30.01 1.39
N THR A 90 -20.43 29.83 0.21
CA THR A 90 -20.55 30.89 -0.82
C THR A 90 -21.92 31.01 -1.45
N MET A 91 -22.75 29.97 -1.44
CA MET A 91 -24.09 29.94 -2.04
C MET A 91 -25.18 30.06 -0.96
N PRO A 92 -26.36 30.56 -1.28
CA PRO A 92 -27.48 30.66 -0.34
C PRO A 92 -28.17 29.30 -0.14
N LEU A 93 -27.39 28.30 0.31
CA LEU A 93 -27.86 26.94 0.55
C LEU A 93 -27.61 26.54 2.01
N ILE A 94 -28.49 25.68 2.49
CA ILE A 94 -28.39 25.05 3.81
C ILE A 94 -28.52 23.55 3.61
N VAL A 95 -27.78 22.76 4.38
CA VAL A 95 -27.91 21.31 4.46
C VAL A 95 -28.26 20.91 5.88
N SER A 96 -29.19 19.97 6.04
CA SER A 96 -29.60 19.42 7.34
C SER A 96 -29.58 17.89 7.33
N ALA A 97 -29.33 17.29 8.49
CA ALA A 97 -29.29 15.84 8.68
C ALA A 97 -30.16 15.47 9.89
N GLY A 98 -31.00 14.45 9.76
CA GLY A 98 -31.99 14.10 10.77
C GLY A 98 -32.12 12.60 11.08
N ASP A 99 -32.92 12.32 12.10
CA ASP A 99 -33.27 10.96 12.54
C ASP A 99 -34.19 10.22 11.55
N ASP A 100 -34.73 10.91 10.58
CA ASP A 100 -35.45 10.36 9.44
C ASP A 100 -34.53 9.71 8.40
N ARG A 101 -33.21 9.67 8.67
CA ARG A 101 -32.14 9.11 7.81
C ARG A 101 -31.91 9.91 6.54
N LEU A 102 -32.45 11.12 6.46
CA LEU A 102 -32.39 11.98 5.29
C LEU A 102 -31.37 13.09 5.50
N VAL A 103 -30.76 13.50 4.39
CA VAL A 103 -29.98 14.73 4.32
C VAL A 103 -30.70 15.64 3.35
N LYS A 104 -31.24 16.75 3.85
CA LYS A 104 -32.04 17.67 3.06
C LYS A 104 -31.25 18.90 2.65
N LEU A 105 -31.49 19.35 1.44
CA LEU A 105 -30.90 20.55 0.87
C LEU A 105 -31.98 21.64 0.76
N TRP A 106 -31.69 22.79 1.33
CA TRP A 106 -32.55 23.95 1.33
C TRP A 106 -31.91 25.12 0.61
N ARG A 107 -32.71 25.92 -0.03
CA ARG A 107 -32.28 27.19 -0.63
C ARG A 107 -33.00 28.33 0.02
N MET A 108 -32.28 29.41 0.27
CA MET A 108 -32.85 30.63 0.80
C MET A 108 -32.68 31.80 -0.19
N SER A 109 -33.64 32.71 -0.16
CA SER A 109 -33.58 34.01 -0.79
C SER A 109 -33.73 35.08 0.30
N GLU A 110 -33.85 36.35 -0.07
CA GLU A 110 -34.10 37.42 0.90
C GLU A 110 -35.43 37.26 1.62
N THR A 111 -36.46 36.74 0.93
CA THR A 111 -37.85 36.73 1.39
C THR A 111 -38.39 35.34 1.74
N LYS A 112 -37.80 34.26 1.24
CA LYS A 112 -38.29 32.90 1.45
C LYS A 112 -37.18 31.86 1.44
N ALA A 113 -37.43 30.73 2.10
CA ALA A 113 -36.57 29.55 2.02
C ALA A 113 -37.43 28.31 1.76
N TRP A 114 -36.90 27.35 1.02
CA TRP A 114 -37.63 26.15 0.61
C TRP A 114 -36.69 24.94 0.43
N GLU A 115 -37.24 23.74 0.53
CA GLU A 115 -36.56 22.52 0.24
C GLU A 115 -36.27 22.41 -1.28
N VAL A 116 -35.01 22.14 -1.63
CA VAL A 116 -34.61 21.93 -3.01
C VAL A 116 -34.68 20.46 -3.35
N ASP A 117 -34.13 19.61 -2.46
CA ASP A 117 -34.08 18.16 -2.64
C ASP A 117 -33.66 17.42 -1.37
N THR A 118 -33.76 16.09 -1.45
CA THR A 118 -33.42 15.17 -0.38
C THR A 118 -32.44 14.09 -0.87
N CYS A 119 -31.26 13.98 -0.21
CA CYS A 119 -30.32 12.89 -0.41
C CYS A 119 -30.75 11.68 0.43
N ARG A 120 -31.10 10.57 -0.24
CA ARG A 120 -31.55 9.33 0.38
C ARG A 120 -30.48 8.25 0.31
N GLY A 121 -30.26 7.53 1.42
CA GLY A 121 -29.32 6.41 1.40
C GLY A 121 -28.75 6.01 2.75
N HIS A 122 -28.75 6.85 3.80
CA HIS A 122 -28.41 6.39 5.13
C HIS A 122 -29.42 5.34 5.63
N PHE A 123 -28.92 4.29 6.28
CA PHE A 123 -29.75 3.20 6.80
C PHE A 123 -30.19 3.43 8.25
N GLN A 124 -29.52 4.33 8.96
CA GLN A 124 -29.83 4.78 10.32
C GLN A 124 -29.75 6.31 10.37
N ASN A 125 -29.91 6.89 11.55
CA ASN A 125 -29.94 8.34 11.78
C ASN A 125 -28.70 9.01 11.14
N ALA A 126 -28.93 10.11 10.44
CA ALA A 126 -27.86 10.98 9.96
C ALA A 126 -27.49 11.94 11.11
N SER A 127 -26.26 11.81 11.61
CA SER A 127 -25.80 12.53 12.80
C SER A 127 -25.11 13.86 12.48
N GLY A 128 -24.56 14.02 11.26
CA GLY A 128 -23.86 15.22 10.87
C GLY A 128 -23.83 15.43 9.36
N CYS A 129 -23.78 16.67 8.93
CA CYS A 129 -23.64 17.03 7.52
C CYS A 129 -22.89 18.34 7.35
N LEU A 130 -22.22 18.51 6.20
CA LEU A 130 -21.56 19.75 5.82
C LEU A 130 -21.40 19.84 4.31
N PHE A 131 -21.18 21.06 3.82
CA PHE A 131 -20.71 21.28 2.45
C PHE A 131 -19.19 21.18 2.37
N HIS A 132 -18.70 20.64 1.25
CA HIS A 132 -17.28 20.70 0.96
C HIS A 132 -16.85 22.17 0.72
N PRO A 133 -15.76 22.67 1.34
CA PRO A 133 -15.39 24.08 1.23
C PRO A 133 -15.13 24.57 -0.20
N HIS A 134 -14.69 23.69 -1.08
CA HIS A 134 -14.15 24.04 -2.41
C HIS A 134 -14.74 23.26 -3.58
N GLN A 135 -15.60 22.28 -3.34
CA GLN A 135 -16.21 21.45 -4.37
C GLN A 135 -17.73 21.39 -4.18
N ASP A 136 -18.46 21.14 -5.25
CA ASP A 136 -19.92 20.97 -5.20
C ASP A 136 -20.30 19.59 -4.64
N LEU A 137 -19.89 19.35 -3.39
CA LEU A 137 -20.13 18.10 -2.68
C LEU A 137 -20.74 18.37 -1.30
N ILE A 138 -21.62 17.46 -0.88
CA ILE A 138 -22.12 17.37 0.49
C ILE A 138 -21.49 16.13 1.13
N LEU A 139 -21.05 16.26 2.37
CA LEU A 139 -20.63 15.14 3.19
C LEU A 139 -21.64 14.95 4.31
N SER A 140 -21.99 13.70 4.58
CA SER A 140 -22.82 13.34 5.72
C SER A 140 -22.24 12.16 6.49
N ALA A 141 -22.43 12.17 7.78
CA ALA A 141 -22.04 11.11 8.71
C ALA A 141 -23.28 10.53 9.36
N GLY A 142 -23.27 9.24 9.69
CA GLY A 142 -24.45 8.61 10.29
C GLY A 142 -24.12 7.47 11.25
N GLU A 143 -25.13 7.10 12.03
CA GLU A 143 -25.08 5.96 12.95
C GLU A 143 -25.01 4.62 12.21
N ASP A 144 -25.32 4.58 10.91
CA ASP A 144 -25.14 3.43 10.01
C ASP A 144 -23.68 3.09 9.74
N LYS A 145 -22.76 3.72 10.48
CA LYS A 145 -21.31 3.53 10.40
C LYS A 145 -20.73 3.98 9.06
N THR A 146 -21.42 4.86 8.35
CA THR A 146 -20.96 5.38 7.05
C THR A 146 -20.78 6.89 7.06
N ILE A 147 -19.77 7.33 6.30
CA ILE A 147 -19.66 8.70 5.81
C ILE A 147 -19.98 8.65 4.33
N ARG A 148 -20.92 9.46 3.88
CA ARG A 148 -21.36 9.53 2.50
C ARG A 148 -21.00 10.87 1.89
N VAL A 149 -20.59 10.81 0.63
CA VAL A 149 -20.31 11.98 -0.19
C VAL A 149 -21.35 12.03 -1.31
N TRP A 150 -22.00 13.16 -1.44
CA TRP A 150 -23.07 13.41 -2.40
C TRP A 150 -22.66 14.50 -3.36
N ASP A 151 -23.00 14.32 -4.62
CA ASP A 151 -22.87 15.38 -5.64
C ASP A 151 -23.97 16.41 -5.42
N LEU A 152 -23.61 17.68 -5.27
CA LEU A 152 -24.55 18.78 -5.01
C LEU A 152 -25.51 18.98 -6.19
N ASN A 153 -25.08 18.75 -7.40
CA ASN A 153 -25.88 18.98 -8.61
C ASN A 153 -26.75 17.78 -8.96
N LYS A 154 -26.19 16.55 -8.87
CA LYS A 154 -26.89 15.30 -9.21
C LYS A 154 -27.64 14.69 -8.02
N ARG A 155 -27.27 15.07 -6.79
CA ARG A 155 -27.89 14.62 -5.52
C ARG A 155 -27.82 13.10 -5.31
N THR A 156 -26.88 12.49 -5.99
CA THR A 156 -26.58 11.06 -5.89
C THR A 156 -25.33 10.82 -5.05
N ALA A 157 -25.30 9.70 -4.35
CA ALA A 157 -24.11 9.29 -3.62
C ALA A 157 -22.97 8.99 -4.59
N VAL A 158 -21.89 9.75 -4.52
CA VAL A 158 -20.65 9.56 -5.30
C VAL A 158 -19.75 8.53 -4.64
N GLN A 159 -19.67 8.58 -3.31
CA GLN A 159 -18.78 7.73 -2.53
C GLN A 159 -19.34 7.45 -1.15
N SER A 160 -19.07 6.27 -0.61
CA SER A 160 -19.42 5.88 0.75
C SER A 160 -18.21 5.23 1.42
N PHE A 161 -17.90 5.67 2.63
CA PHE A 161 -16.87 5.11 3.49
C PHE A 161 -17.57 4.41 4.65
N LYS A 162 -17.30 3.13 4.87
CA LYS A 162 -17.90 2.35 5.95
C LYS A 162 -16.82 1.90 6.94
N ARG A 163 -17.11 1.99 8.23
CA ARG A 163 -16.37 1.29 9.29
C ARG A 163 -17.19 0.11 9.79
N GLU A 164 -16.55 -0.92 10.31
CA GLU A 164 -17.26 -2.13 10.72
C GLU A 164 -17.94 -1.96 12.08
N ASN A 165 -17.29 -1.26 13.01
CA ASN A 165 -17.72 -1.26 14.41
C ASN A 165 -18.11 0.11 14.98
N ASP A 166 -17.80 1.22 14.31
CA ASP A 166 -17.93 2.57 14.86
C ASP A 166 -19.01 3.38 14.15
N ARG A 167 -19.93 3.96 14.90
CA ARG A 167 -20.88 4.97 14.42
C ARG A 167 -20.18 6.33 14.32
N PHE A 168 -20.63 7.16 13.40
CA PHE A 168 -20.14 8.54 13.29
C PHE A 168 -21.13 9.50 13.92
N TRP A 169 -20.60 10.48 14.68
CA TRP A 169 -21.39 11.45 15.41
C TRP A 169 -21.25 12.87 14.89
N VAL A 170 -20.04 13.25 14.52
CA VAL A 170 -19.71 14.62 14.09
C VAL A 170 -18.78 14.57 12.90
N ILE A 171 -18.92 15.56 12.01
CA ILE A 171 -18.02 15.75 10.88
C ILE A 171 -17.66 17.24 10.76
N ALA A 172 -16.39 17.53 10.49
CA ALA A 172 -15.86 18.87 10.31
C ALA A 172 -14.93 18.92 9.09
N ALA A 173 -14.92 20.05 8.39
CA ALA A 173 -14.05 20.31 7.26
C ALA A 173 -13.02 21.38 7.61
N HIS A 174 -11.79 21.21 7.13
CA HIS A 174 -10.80 22.28 7.19
C HIS A 174 -11.14 23.35 6.15
N PRO A 175 -11.11 24.64 6.50
CA PRO A 175 -11.59 25.71 5.61
C PRO A 175 -10.73 25.90 4.35
N GLU A 176 -9.42 25.65 4.43
CA GLU A 176 -8.47 25.96 3.34
C GLU A 176 -7.99 24.75 2.57
N ILE A 177 -7.90 23.58 3.20
CA ILE A 177 -7.36 22.38 2.59
C ILE A 177 -8.41 21.27 2.55
N ASN A 178 -8.30 20.36 1.57
CA ASN A 178 -9.20 19.22 1.44
C ASN A 178 -8.92 18.16 2.52
N LEU A 179 -9.24 18.50 3.75
CA LEU A 179 -9.04 17.66 4.93
C LEU A 179 -10.31 17.66 5.77
N PHE A 180 -10.75 16.49 6.19
CA PHE A 180 -11.96 16.30 6.98
C PHE A 180 -11.63 15.51 8.24
N ALA A 181 -12.30 15.84 9.32
CA ALA A 181 -12.27 15.11 10.57
C ALA A 181 -13.66 14.56 10.87
N ALA A 182 -13.75 13.31 11.28
CA ALA A 182 -15.00 12.69 11.73
C ALA A 182 -14.79 12.02 13.08
N GLY A 183 -15.63 12.39 14.06
CA GLY A 183 -15.69 11.76 15.37
C GLY A 183 -16.53 10.48 15.30
N HIS A 184 -16.02 9.41 15.88
CA HIS A 184 -16.68 8.11 15.96
C HIS A 184 -16.58 7.51 17.37
N ASP A 185 -17.26 6.39 17.64
CA ASP A 185 -17.37 5.82 18.98
C ASP A 185 -16.01 5.64 19.69
N ASN A 186 -14.95 5.31 18.97
CA ASN A 186 -13.63 5.03 19.53
C ASN A 186 -12.58 6.13 19.30
N GLY A 187 -12.97 7.32 18.81
CA GLY A 187 -12.03 8.41 18.60
C GLY A 187 -12.32 9.28 17.38
N VAL A 188 -11.28 9.81 16.76
CA VAL A 188 -11.37 10.72 15.61
C VAL A 188 -10.62 10.16 14.42
N MET A 189 -11.24 10.24 13.25
CA MET A 189 -10.63 9.89 11.97
C MET A 189 -10.41 11.16 11.14
N VAL A 190 -9.17 11.34 10.64
CA VAL A 190 -8.85 12.43 9.71
C VAL A 190 -8.61 11.84 8.32
N PHE A 191 -9.27 12.39 7.30
CA PHE A 191 -9.23 11.86 5.95
C PHE A 191 -9.31 12.94 4.88
N LYS A 192 -8.94 12.58 3.64
CA LYS A 192 -9.06 13.40 2.43
C LYS A 192 -9.93 12.71 1.41
N LEU A 193 -10.70 13.47 0.66
CA LEU A 193 -11.53 12.94 -0.43
C LEU A 193 -10.77 12.79 -1.74
N GLU A 194 -9.76 13.62 -1.96
CA GLU A 194 -8.99 13.64 -3.19
C GLU A 194 -7.99 12.49 -3.31
N ARG A 195 -7.69 12.14 -4.55
CA ARG A 195 -6.63 11.21 -4.89
C ARG A 195 -5.28 11.83 -4.56
N GLU A 196 -4.51 11.19 -3.70
CA GLU A 196 -3.20 11.71 -3.26
C GLU A 196 -2.08 11.44 -4.27
N ARG A 197 -2.26 10.52 -5.22
CA ARG A 197 -1.19 10.15 -6.16
C ARG A 197 -0.95 11.28 -7.16
N PRO A 198 0.27 11.85 -7.19
CA PRO A 198 0.63 12.86 -8.18
C PRO A 198 0.54 12.31 -9.60
N ALA A 199 0.00 13.10 -10.53
CA ALA A 199 -0.01 12.75 -11.94
C ALA A 199 1.42 12.88 -12.48
N SER A 200 1.95 11.78 -13.00
CA SER A 200 3.33 11.70 -13.51
C SER A 200 3.46 10.71 -14.64
N ALA A 201 4.43 10.96 -15.51
CA ALA A 201 4.84 10.08 -16.59
C ALA A 201 6.36 10.04 -16.68
N VAL A 202 6.91 8.87 -16.98
CA VAL A 202 8.35 8.68 -17.18
C VAL A 202 8.62 8.34 -18.62
N HIS A 203 9.61 9.00 -19.18
CA HIS A 203 10.15 8.63 -20.47
C HIS A 203 11.68 8.68 -20.43
N GLN A 204 12.32 7.54 -20.69
CA GLN A 204 13.78 7.38 -20.60
C GLN A 204 14.34 7.89 -19.26
N ASN A 205 15.12 8.96 -19.26
CA ASN A 205 15.72 9.55 -18.06
C ASN A 205 14.94 10.74 -17.50
N ASN A 206 13.81 11.12 -18.09
CA ASN A 206 13.02 12.25 -17.67
C ASN A 206 11.71 11.82 -17.00
N LEU A 207 11.44 12.40 -15.86
CA LEU A 207 10.17 12.35 -15.16
C LEU A 207 9.41 13.64 -15.44
N PHE A 208 8.21 13.54 -15.99
CA PHE A 208 7.26 14.64 -16.09
C PHE A 208 6.22 14.51 -14.98
N TYR A 209 5.95 15.58 -14.26
CA TYR A 209 4.98 15.54 -13.15
C TYR A 209 4.30 16.89 -12.99
N ILE A 210 3.13 16.86 -12.32
CA ILE A 210 2.34 18.06 -12.08
C ILE A 210 2.43 18.41 -10.60
N THR A 211 2.85 19.65 -10.31
CA THR A 211 2.93 20.17 -8.95
C THR A 211 1.53 20.53 -8.42
N LYS A 212 1.40 20.75 -7.09
CA LYS A 212 0.15 21.24 -6.49
C LYS A 212 -0.32 22.57 -7.05
N GLU A 213 0.61 23.39 -7.51
CA GLU A 213 0.36 24.70 -8.12
C GLU A 213 -0.10 24.59 -9.57
N LYS A 214 -0.35 23.35 -10.06
CA LYS A 214 -0.72 23.04 -11.45
C LYS A 214 0.32 23.44 -12.48
N HIS A 215 1.59 23.34 -12.15
CA HIS A 215 2.69 23.48 -13.08
C HIS A 215 3.21 22.11 -13.49
N VAL A 216 3.44 21.93 -14.80
CA VAL A 216 4.16 20.78 -15.33
C VAL A 216 5.65 21.07 -15.24
N LYS A 217 6.38 20.19 -14.59
CA LYS A 217 7.84 20.22 -14.47
C LYS A 217 8.43 18.91 -14.97
N SER A 218 9.71 18.93 -15.32
CA SER A 218 10.47 17.72 -15.57
C SER A 218 11.66 17.60 -14.63
N TYR A 219 12.06 16.35 -14.35
CA TYR A 219 13.20 16.01 -13.54
C TYR A 219 14.08 15.03 -14.30
N ASP A 220 15.35 15.35 -14.48
CA ASP A 220 16.33 14.50 -15.17
C ASP A 220 17.04 13.60 -14.15
N PHE A 221 16.87 12.29 -14.28
CA PHE A 221 17.49 11.29 -13.40
C PHE A 221 19.02 11.16 -13.57
N GLN A 222 19.61 11.67 -14.64
CA GLN A 222 21.05 11.61 -14.85
C GLN A 222 21.75 12.80 -14.21
N LYS A 223 21.19 13.99 -14.42
CA LYS A 223 21.75 15.25 -13.94
C LYS A 223 21.34 15.58 -12.51
N ASP A 224 20.31 14.88 -12.01
CA ASP A 224 19.69 15.10 -10.70
C ASP A 224 19.17 16.54 -10.53
N VAL A 225 18.64 17.11 -11.62
CA VAL A 225 18.19 18.50 -11.72
C VAL A 225 16.72 18.57 -12.10
N GLU A 226 15.98 19.40 -11.37
CA GLU A 226 14.61 19.78 -11.71
C GLU A 226 14.63 20.92 -12.75
N SER A 227 13.84 20.77 -13.82
CA SER A 227 13.71 21.82 -14.82
C SER A 227 12.86 22.99 -14.29
N PRO A 228 13.01 24.19 -14.86
CA PRO A 228 12.03 25.25 -14.68
C PRO A 228 10.63 24.79 -15.13
N THR A 229 9.59 25.55 -14.77
CA THR A 229 8.22 25.22 -15.16
C THR A 229 8.09 25.17 -16.68
N LEU A 230 7.68 24.02 -17.22
CA LEU A 230 7.50 23.82 -18.66
C LEU A 230 6.17 24.40 -19.15
N LEU A 231 5.09 24.18 -18.38
CA LEU A 231 3.73 24.63 -18.70
C LEU A 231 2.96 24.96 -17.44
N SER A 232 2.02 25.91 -17.53
CA SER A 232 1.05 26.20 -16.47
C SER A 232 -0.33 25.69 -16.86
N LEU A 233 -0.92 24.84 -16.03
CA LEU A 233 -2.26 24.26 -16.21
C LEU A 233 -3.35 25.04 -15.44
N LYS A 234 -3.12 26.30 -15.08
CA LYS A 234 -4.07 27.10 -14.26
C LYS A 234 -5.44 27.25 -14.90
N LYS A 235 -5.53 27.17 -16.23
CA LYS A 235 -6.79 27.23 -16.99
C LYS A 235 -7.50 25.85 -17.10
N LEU A 236 -6.90 24.79 -16.57
CA LEU A 236 -7.44 23.43 -16.64
C LEU A 236 -8.47 23.19 -15.53
N GLY A 237 -9.74 23.21 -15.87
CA GLY A 237 -10.85 22.92 -14.95
C GLY A 237 -10.95 23.88 -13.77
N SER A 238 -11.72 23.50 -12.77
CA SER A 238 -11.81 24.22 -11.49
C SER A 238 -10.45 24.31 -10.80
N PRO A 239 -10.11 25.43 -10.15
CA PRO A 239 -8.84 25.59 -9.42
C PRO A 239 -8.61 24.53 -8.35
N TRP A 240 -9.67 23.87 -7.87
CA TRP A 240 -9.65 22.90 -6.79
C TRP A 240 -9.51 21.45 -7.24
N VAL A 241 -9.64 21.15 -8.54
CA VAL A 241 -9.57 19.79 -9.07
C VAL A 241 -8.14 19.44 -9.46
N SER A 242 -7.60 18.38 -8.84
CA SER A 242 -6.26 17.87 -9.15
C SER A 242 -6.26 17.03 -10.41
N PRO A 243 -5.25 17.15 -11.29
CA PRO A 243 -5.06 16.27 -12.43
C PRO A 243 -4.98 14.79 -11.99
N ARG A 244 -5.70 13.92 -12.73
CA ARG A 244 -5.78 12.50 -12.41
C ARG A 244 -4.62 11.70 -12.98
N THR A 245 -4.35 11.87 -14.26
CA THR A 245 -3.28 11.16 -14.97
C THR A 245 -2.52 12.12 -15.86
N LEU A 246 -1.27 11.79 -16.10
CA LEU A 246 -0.42 12.43 -17.08
C LEU A 246 0.18 11.33 -17.94
N SER A 247 0.10 11.49 -19.27
CA SER A 247 0.76 10.62 -20.24
C SER A 247 1.61 11.48 -21.17
N TYR A 248 2.79 11.00 -21.53
CA TYR A 248 3.73 11.71 -22.40
C TYR A 248 3.95 10.97 -23.70
N ASN A 249 3.90 11.69 -24.82
CA ASN A 249 4.22 11.19 -26.14
C ASN A 249 5.57 11.78 -26.60
N PRO A 250 6.62 10.97 -26.71
CA PRO A 250 7.94 11.44 -27.08
C PRO A 250 8.06 11.88 -28.55
N ALA A 251 7.24 11.30 -29.42
CA ALA A 251 7.31 11.56 -30.86
C ALA A 251 6.95 13.01 -31.23
N GLU A 252 5.89 13.53 -30.63
CA GLU A 252 5.37 14.87 -30.88
C GLU A 252 5.55 15.80 -29.68
N ARG A 253 6.31 15.37 -28.67
CA ARG A 253 6.53 16.12 -27.42
C ARG A 253 5.23 16.66 -26.82
N SER A 254 4.19 15.83 -26.80
CA SER A 254 2.87 16.21 -26.32
C SER A 254 2.54 15.49 -25.00
N ILE A 255 1.76 16.17 -24.17
CA ILE A 255 1.28 15.66 -22.89
C ILE A 255 -0.24 15.56 -22.95
N LEU A 256 -0.75 14.44 -22.46
CA LEU A 256 -2.17 14.21 -22.27
C LEU A 256 -2.46 14.20 -20.77
N VAL A 257 -3.27 15.13 -20.31
CA VAL A 257 -3.66 15.28 -18.91
C VAL A 257 -5.15 15.00 -18.78
N THR A 258 -5.55 14.21 -17.78
CA THR A 258 -6.97 13.99 -17.46
C THR A 258 -7.32 14.56 -16.10
N THR A 259 -8.54 15.08 -15.98
CA THR A 259 -9.08 15.55 -14.71
C THR A 259 -10.47 14.96 -14.47
N PRO A 260 -10.90 14.79 -13.21
CA PRO A 260 -12.25 14.35 -12.88
C PRO A 260 -13.30 15.48 -12.95
N ALA A 261 -12.92 16.69 -13.35
CA ALA A 261 -13.82 17.83 -13.46
C ALA A 261 -14.93 17.55 -14.48
N ASP A 262 -16.13 18.05 -14.23
CA ASP A 262 -17.31 18.01 -15.13
C ASP A 262 -17.66 16.59 -15.64
N GLY A 263 -17.48 15.59 -14.77
CA GLY A 263 -17.72 14.18 -15.13
C GLY A 263 -16.57 13.51 -15.89
N GLY A 264 -15.43 14.18 -15.97
CA GLY A 264 -14.20 13.75 -16.63
C GLY A 264 -13.87 14.58 -17.88
N SER A 265 -12.70 15.19 -17.86
CA SER A 265 -12.18 15.95 -19.00
C SER A 265 -10.72 15.63 -19.25
N TYR A 266 -10.29 15.79 -20.49
CA TYR A 266 -8.88 15.65 -20.86
C TYR A 266 -8.41 16.89 -21.63
N GLU A 267 -7.10 17.11 -21.58
CA GLU A 267 -6.43 18.15 -22.35
C GLU A 267 -5.15 17.62 -22.96
N LEU A 268 -5.02 17.83 -24.27
CA LEU A 268 -3.82 17.52 -25.03
C LEU A 268 -3.02 18.81 -25.22
N LEU A 269 -1.77 18.83 -24.76
CA LEU A 269 -0.88 19.97 -24.71
C LEU A 269 0.42 19.66 -25.42
N SER A 270 0.95 20.59 -26.20
CA SER A 270 2.27 20.49 -26.81
C SER A 270 3.33 21.12 -25.90
N LEU A 271 4.46 20.44 -25.69
CA LEU A 271 5.58 20.97 -24.92
C LEU A 271 6.44 21.87 -25.79
N PRO A 272 6.86 23.06 -25.31
CA PRO A 272 7.75 23.95 -26.03
C PRO A 272 9.10 23.28 -26.30
N ARG A 273 9.72 23.63 -27.42
CA ARG A 273 11.05 23.12 -27.82
C ARG A 273 12.18 23.79 -27.06
N ASP A 274 12.02 25.03 -26.70
CA ASP A 274 13.02 25.85 -26.02
C ASP A 274 12.63 26.01 -24.55
N GLY A 275 13.56 25.75 -23.63
CA GLY A 275 13.35 25.81 -22.19
C GLY A 275 13.16 27.20 -21.60
N SER A 276 12.63 28.14 -22.36
CA SER A 276 12.44 29.53 -21.98
C SER A 276 11.11 29.78 -21.32
N GLY A 277 11.11 29.78 -19.97
CA GLY A 277 10.09 30.47 -19.16
C GLY A 277 8.68 29.87 -19.17
N VAL A 278 7.89 30.31 -18.20
CA VAL A 278 6.47 29.94 -18.06
C VAL A 278 5.71 30.35 -19.32
N ILE A 279 5.45 29.40 -20.20
CA ILE A 279 4.69 29.64 -21.42
C ILE A 279 3.27 29.15 -21.18
N GLU A 280 2.29 30.01 -21.40
CA GLU A 280 0.91 29.56 -21.57
C GLU A 280 0.88 28.63 -22.79
N PRO A 281 0.18 27.49 -22.71
CA PRO A 281 0.10 26.56 -23.82
C PRO A 281 -0.43 27.28 -25.07
N THR A 282 0.39 27.34 -26.08
CA THR A 282 0.04 28.00 -27.37
C THR A 282 -1.10 27.27 -28.07
N GLU A 283 -1.20 25.95 -27.87
CA GLU A 283 -2.26 25.10 -28.40
C GLU A 283 -2.71 24.10 -27.32
N SER A 284 -3.93 24.23 -26.84
CA SER A 284 -4.57 23.24 -26.01
C SER A 284 -5.81 22.69 -26.69
N LYS A 285 -5.91 21.37 -26.78
CA LYS A 285 -7.08 20.67 -27.34
C LYS A 285 -7.80 19.95 -26.21
N ARG A 286 -9.04 20.33 -25.97
CA ARG A 286 -9.85 19.82 -24.85
C ARG A 286 -10.98 18.94 -25.33
N GLY A 287 -11.43 18.03 -24.45
CA GLY A 287 -12.60 17.22 -24.68
C GLY A 287 -13.11 16.57 -23.39
N SER A 288 -14.30 15.98 -23.46
CA SER A 288 -14.88 15.20 -22.36
C SER A 288 -14.38 13.76 -22.39
N GLY A 289 -14.03 13.21 -21.25
CA GLY A 289 -13.61 11.82 -21.09
C GLY A 289 -13.00 11.56 -19.72
N ASN A 290 -13.30 10.42 -19.15
CA ASN A 290 -12.88 10.05 -17.80
C ASN A 290 -11.44 9.54 -17.74
N SER A 291 -10.98 8.90 -18.81
CA SER A 291 -9.62 8.38 -18.94
C SER A 291 -9.12 8.57 -20.36
N ALA A 292 -7.86 8.91 -20.52
CA ALA A 292 -7.23 9.08 -21.82
C ALA A 292 -5.79 8.60 -21.79
N VAL A 293 -5.36 7.88 -22.83
CA VAL A 293 -4.03 7.28 -22.94
C VAL A 293 -3.54 7.24 -24.38
N PHE A 294 -2.25 7.48 -24.62
CA PHE A 294 -1.65 7.27 -25.93
C PHE A 294 -1.58 5.78 -26.28
N VAL A 295 -2.04 5.42 -27.46
CA VAL A 295 -2.05 4.03 -27.96
C VAL A 295 -1.09 3.82 -29.12
N ALA A 296 -0.74 4.89 -29.84
CA ALA A 296 0.23 4.90 -30.91
C ALA A 296 0.88 6.29 -31.00
N ARG A 297 1.90 6.41 -31.85
CA ARG A 297 2.63 7.67 -32.06
C ARG A 297 1.73 8.87 -32.31
N ASN A 298 0.68 8.72 -33.13
CA ASN A 298 -0.20 9.82 -33.56
C ASN A 298 -1.65 9.63 -33.09
N ARG A 299 -1.91 8.75 -32.14
CA ARG A 299 -3.28 8.43 -31.69
C ARG A 299 -3.34 8.23 -30.18
N PHE A 300 -4.45 8.66 -29.62
CA PHE A 300 -4.80 8.40 -28.23
C PHE A 300 -6.23 7.90 -28.11
N ALA A 301 -6.50 7.10 -27.08
CA ALA A 301 -7.81 6.59 -26.74
C ALA A 301 -8.41 7.43 -25.63
N VAL A 302 -9.70 7.69 -25.69
CA VAL A 302 -10.47 8.41 -24.67
C VAL A 302 -11.66 7.56 -24.28
N LEU A 303 -11.81 7.28 -22.99
CA LEU A 303 -13.00 6.64 -22.43
C LEU A 303 -13.98 7.70 -21.96
N ASN A 304 -15.19 7.65 -22.51
CA ASN A 304 -16.33 8.41 -22.01
C ASN A 304 -17.29 7.47 -21.28
N THR A 305 -17.34 7.56 -19.95
CA THR A 305 -18.21 6.70 -19.14
C THR A 305 -19.69 7.08 -19.24
N ALA A 306 -20.02 8.33 -19.59
CA ALA A 306 -21.41 8.76 -19.76
C ALA A 306 -22.04 8.14 -21.01
N SER A 307 -21.30 8.12 -22.13
CA SER A 307 -21.76 7.50 -23.40
C SER A 307 -21.41 6.01 -23.50
N GLN A 308 -20.59 5.48 -22.58
CA GLN A 308 -20.05 4.11 -22.64
C GLN A 308 -19.37 3.82 -23.98
N THR A 309 -18.53 4.76 -24.44
CA THR A 309 -17.77 4.65 -25.69
C THR A 309 -16.29 4.87 -25.46
N ILE A 310 -15.46 4.21 -26.25
CA ILE A 310 -14.03 4.50 -26.37
C ILE A 310 -13.78 5.09 -27.75
N ASP A 311 -13.29 6.32 -27.77
CA ASP A 311 -12.95 7.05 -28.97
C ASP A 311 -11.45 7.03 -29.19
N ILE A 312 -11.02 6.60 -30.38
CA ILE A 312 -9.64 6.72 -30.83
C ILE A 312 -9.52 8.02 -31.61
N LYS A 313 -8.72 8.94 -31.11
CA LYS A 313 -8.53 10.28 -31.66
C LYS A 313 -7.12 10.48 -32.20
N ASP A 314 -7.00 11.36 -33.17
CA ASP A 314 -5.72 11.86 -33.65
C ASP A 314 -5.21 13.04 -32.78
N LEU A 315 -4.00 13.49 -33.02
CA LEU A 315 -3.43 14.63 -32.30
C LEU A 315 -4.12 15.96 -32.64
N SER A 316 -4.97 16.00 -33.66
CA SER A 316 -5.85 17.12 -33.97
C SER A 316 -7.16 17.09 -33.20
N ASN A 317 -7.35 16.08 -32.35
CA ASN A 317 -8.55 15.82 -31.55
C ASN A 317 -9.76 15.37 -32.39
N ASN A 318 -9.57 14.94 -33.64
CA ASN A 318 -10.62 14.37 -34.46
C ASN A 318 -10.79 12.90 -34.14
N THR A 319 -12.03 12.45 -34.04
CA THR A 319 -12.34 11.04 -33.78
C THR A 319 -12.14 10.21 -35.05
N ALA A 320 -11.10 9.37 -35.05
CA ALA A 320 -10.81 8.46 -36.15
C ALA A 320 -11.65 7.18 -36.09
N ARG A 321 -11.93 6.69 -34.89
CA ARG A 321 -12.72 5.49 -34.63
C ARG A 321 -13.44 5.59 -33.28
N SER A 322 -14.62 4.97 -33.17
CA SER A 322 -15.35 4.82 -31.91
C SER A 322 -15.86 3.38 -31.80
N PHE A 323 -15.86 2.83 -30.57
CA PHE A 323 -16.42 1.51 -30.29
C PHE A 323 -16.96 1.44 -28.86
N LYS A 324 -17.87 0.48 -28.61
CA LYS A 324 -18.41 0.24 -27.29
C LYS A 324 -17.53 -0.76 -26.55
N PRO A 325 -17.01 -0.39 -25.37
CA PRO A 325 -16.29 -1.31 -24.51
C PRO A 325 -17.24 -2.27 -23.80
N PRO A 326 -16.72 -3.31 -23.11
CA PRO A 326 -17.50 -4.14 -22.19
C PRO A 326 -18.27 -3.29 -21.19
N ALA A 327 -19.48 -3.75 -20.82
CA ALA A 327 -20.33 -3.03 -19.87
C ALA A 327 -19.62 -2.84 -18.51
N GLY A 328 -19.76 -1.64 -17.92
CA GLY A 328 -19.14 -1.32 -16.64
C GLY A 328 -17.66 -0.95 -16.71
N THR A 329 -17.13 -0.63 -17.88
CA THR A 329 -15.74 -0.16 -18.02
C THR A 329 -15.49 1.08 -17.16
N THR A 330 -14.45 1.01 -16.32
CA THR A 330 -14.09 2.07 -15.37
C THR A 330 -12.87 2.86 -15.80
N ASP A 331 -11.90 2.21 -16.45
CA ASP A 331 -10.61 2.84 -16.82
C ASP A 331 -9.99 2.17 -18.05
N ILE A 332 -9.05 2.87 -18.70
CA ILE A 332 -8.27 2.34 -19.81
C ILE A 332 -6.79 2.60 -19.60
N TYR A 333 -5.95 1.64 -20.02
CA TYR A 333 -4.49 1.73 -19.94
C TYR A 333 -3.84 1.27 -21.25
N PHE A 334 -2.59 1.68 -21.43
CA PHE A 334 -1.77 1.23 -22.54
C PHE A 334 -1.55 -0.30 -22.46
N GLY A 335 -1.87 -1.02 -23.54
CA GLY A 335 -1.75 -2.48 -23.62
C GLY A 335 -0.62 -2.96 -24.55
N GLY A 336 0.25 -2.07 -24.96
CA GLY A 336 1.22 -2.30 -26.05
C GLY A 336 0.82 -1.54 -27.31
N THR A 337 1.73 -1.46 -28.29
CA THR A 337 1.47 -0.72 -29.54
C THR A 337 0.27 -1.32 -30.28
N GLY A 338 -0.78 -0.52 -30.45
CA GLY A 338 -2.02 -0.94 -31.08
C GLY A 338 -3.01 -1.69 -30.18
N ASN A 339 -2.67 -1.95 -28.93
CA ASN A 339 -3.50 -2.62 -27.96
C ASN A 339 -3.91 -1.71 -26.82
N LEU A 340 -5.06 -1.99 -26.22
CA LEU A 340 -5.61 -1.26 -25.11
C LEU A 340 -6.00 -2.25 -24.00
N LEU A 341 -5.64 -1.93 -22.77
CA LEU A 341 -6.14 -2.64 -21.59
C LEU A 341 -7.40 -1.92 -21.08
N ILE A 342 -8.52 -2.63 -21.08
CA ILE A 342 -9.80 -2.13 -20.63
C ILE A 342 -10.12 -2.77 -19.27
N ILE A 343 -10.38 -1.93 -18.27
CA ILE A 343 -10.64 -2.37 -16.90
C ILE A 343 -12.12 -2.25 -16.60
N THR A 344 -12.68 -3.35 -16.09
CA THR A 344 -13.99 -3.39 -15.43
C THR A 344 -13.79 -3.70 -13.93
N PRO A 345 -14.79 -3.59 -13.07
CA PRO A 345 -14.67 -3.93 -11.67
C PRO A 345 -14.22 -5.38 -11.38
N THR A 346 -14.51 -6.30 -12.28
CA THR A 346 -14.28 -7.74 -12.11
C THR A 346 -13.28 -8.36 -13.06
N THR A 347 -13.02 -7.72 -14.21
CA THR A 347 -12.18 -8.30 -15.27
C THR A 347 -11.31 -7.25 -15.95
N VAL A 348 -10.19 -7.69 -16.50
CA VAL A 348 -9.29 -6.90 -17.35
C VAL A 348 -9.27 -7.53 -18.74
N TYR A 349 -9.49 -6.71 -19.76
CA TYR A 349 -9.51 -7.14 -21.16
C TYR A 349 -8.33 -6.54 -21.93
N LEU A 350 -7.70 -7.36 -22.75
CA LEU A 350 -6.73 -6.90 -23.75
C LEU A 350 -7.46 -6.78 -25.10
N TYR A 351 -7.57 -5.57 -25.60
CA TYR A 351 -8.30 -5.25 -26.82
C TYR A 351 -7.37 -4.78 -27.93
N ASP A 352 -7.42 -5.45 -29.08
CA ASP A 352 -6.71 -5.01 -30.29
C ASP A 352 -7.56 -3.98 -31.06
N ILE A 353 -7.01 -2.77 -31.19
CA ILE A 353 -7.69 -1.64 -31.84
C ILE A 353 -7.79 -1.84 -33.36
N GLN A 354 -6.86 -2.57 -33.98
CA GLN A 354 -6.87 -2.83 -35.42
C GLN A 354 -7.88 -3.89 -35.78
N GLN A 355 -7.84 -5.02 -35.09
CA GLN A 355 -8.74 -6.17 -35.33
C GLN A 355 -10.12 -5.96 -34.73
N LYS A 356 -10.32 -4.96 -33.86
CA LYS A 356 -11.56 -4.69 -33.13
C LYS A 356 -12.07 -5.90 -32.31
N LYS A 357 -11.13 -6.65 -31.75
CA LYS A 357 -11.40 -7.88 -31.01
C LYS A 357 -10.68 -7.88 -29.66
N THR A 358 -11.34 -8.46 -28.66
CA THR A 358 -10.68 -8.83 -27.40
C THR A 358 -9.78 -10.04 -27.65
N THR A 359 -8.49 -9.90 -27.39
CA THR A 359 -7.49 -10.96 -27.59
C THR A 359 -7.31 -11.82 -26.36
N ALA A 360 -7.46 -11.25 -25.16
CA ALA A 360 -7.37 -11.97 -23.90
C ALA A 360 -8.23 -11.30 -22.83
N GLU A 361 -8.67 -12.09 -21.87
CA GLU A 361 -9.40 -11.61 -20.69
C GLU A 361 -8.86 -12.29 -19.44
N LEU A 362 -8.86 -11.56 -18.32
CA LEU A 362 -8.42 -12.08 -17.04
C LEU A 362 -9.35 -11.59 -15.92
N ALA A 363 -9.92 -12.51 -15.17
CA ALA A 363 -10.81 -12.23 -14.05
C ALA A 363 -10.01 -11.77 -12.83
N ILE A 364 -9.90 -10.45 -12.63
CA ILE A 364 -9.27 -9.81 -11.47
C ILE A 364 -10.12 -8.66 -11.00
N THR A 365 -10.41 -8.62 -9.71
CA THR A 365 -11.25 -7.60 -9.11
C THR A 365 -10.48 -6.35 -8.72
N GLY A 366 -11.04 -5.18 -9.02
CA GLY A 366 -10.64 -3.90 -8.46
C GLY A 366 -9.26 -3.39 -8.87
N VAL A 367 -8.78 -3.70 -10.07
CA VAL A 367 -7.52 -3.16 -10.61
C VAL A 367 -7.62 -1.65 -10.75
N LYS A 368 -6.60 -0.93 -10.24
CA LYS A 368 -6.55 0.54 -10.24
C LYS A 368 -5.38 1.13 -11.01
N TYR A 369 -4.29 0.37 -11.13
CA TYR A 369 -3.07 0.79 -11.81
C TYR A 369 -2.44 -0.37 -12.54
N ILE A 370 -1.84 -0.08 -13.67
CA ILE A 370 -1.06 -1.04 -14.45
C ILE A 370 0.32 -0.43 -14.69
N VAL A 371 1.35 -1.23 -14.44
CA VAL A 371 2.75 -0.82 -14.61
C VAL A 371 3.46 -1.87 -15.43
N TRP A 372 3.92 -1.48 -16.61
CA TRP A 372 4.69 -2.35 -17.50
C TRP A 372 6.16 -2.45 -17.07
N SER A 373 6.74 -3.62 -17.27
CA SER A 373 8.19 -3.82 -17.16
C SER A 373 8.95 -3.03 -18.23
N ASN A 374 10.22 -2.73 -17.97
CA ASN A 374 11.03 -1.93 -18.88
C ASN A 374 11.22 -2.60 -20.26
N ASP A 375 11.19 -3.94 -20.31
CA ASP A 375 11.26 -4.77 -21.52
C ASP A 375 9.89 -4.96 -22.21
N GLY A 376 8.79 -4.57 -21.56
CA GLY A 376 7.43 -4.73 -22.07
C GLY A 376 6.92 -6.17 -22.11
N LEU A 377 7.61 -7.13 -21.47
CA LEU A 377 7.21 -8.53 -21.44
C LEU A 377 6.19 -8.83 -20.34
N TYR A 378 6.27 -8.09 -19.22
CA TYR A 378 5.44 -8.29 -18.04
C TYR A 378 4.68 -7.03 -17.68
N ALA A 379 3.52 -7.19 -17.08
CA ALA A 379 2.74 -6.11 -16.48
C ALA A 379 2.37 -6.46 -15.04
N ALA A 380 2.42 -5.46 -14.16
CA ALA A 380 1.91 -5.56 -12.80
C ALA A 380 0.54 -4.90 -12.72
N LEU A 381 -0.49 -5.67 -12.40
CA LEU A 381 -1.84 -5.22 -12.16
C LEU A 381 -2.01 -4.97 -10.66
N LEU A 382 -2.21 -3.72 -10.29
CA LEU A 382 -2.30 -3.30 -8.89
C LEU A 382 -3.75 -3.03 -8.51
N SER A 383 -4.26 -3.77 -7.54
CA SER A 383 -5.51 -3.47 -6.87
C SER A 383 -5.25 -2.84 -5.49
N LYS A 384 -6.27 -2.72 -4.66
CA LYS A 384 -6.12 -2.09 -3.33
C LYS A 384 -5.13 -2.86 -2.43
N HIS A 385 -5.20 -4.19 -2.49
CA HIS A 385 -4.44 -5.10 -1.62
C HIS A 385 -3.67 -6.19 -2.39
N ASN A 386 -3.89 -6.33 -3.70
CA ASN A 386 -3.25 -7.37 -4.49
C ASN A 386 -2.32 -6.78 -5.55
N VAL A 387 -1.20 -7.46 -5.75
CA VAL A 387 -0.28 -7.28 -6.87
C VAL A 387 -0.33 -8.54 -7.70
N THR A 388 -0.81 -8.46 -8.93
CA THR A 388 -0.82 -9.59 -9.85
C THR A 388 0.15 -9.32 -10.99
N ILE A 389 1.10 -10.20 -11.20
CA ILE A 389 2.06 -10.11 -12.30
C ILE A 389 1.53 -10.99 -13.43
N VAL A 390 1.46 -10.40 -14.62
CA VAL A 390 0.97 -11.07 -15.83
C VAL A 390 1.95 -10.91 -16.99
N THR A 391 1.84 -11.81 -17.96
CA THR A 391 2.56 -11.69 -19.24
C THR A 391 1.89 -10.64 -20.13
N LYS A 392 2.53 -10.32 -21.24
CA LYS A 392 1.97 -9.44 -22.28
C LYS A 392 0.64 -9.97 -22.85
N THR A 393 0.39 -11.28 -22.77
CA THR A 393 -0.84 -11.96 -23.21
C THR A 393 -1.90 -12.08 -22.13
N LEU A 394 -1.72 -11.40 -20.97
CA LEU A 394 -2.56 -11.49 -19.77
C LEU A 394 -2.60 -12.87 -19.09
N GLU A 395 -1.59 -13.71 -19.30
CA GLU A 395 -1.43 -14.94 -18.51
C GLU A 395 -0.92 -14.58 -17.12
N GLN A 396 -1.59 -15.06 -16.08
CA GLN A 396 -1.21 -14.80 -14.70
C GLN A 396 0.03 -15.64 -14.31
N ILE A 397 1.08 -14.96 -13.83
CA ILE A 397 2.32 -15.60 -13.35
C ILE A 397 2.25 -15.77 -11.83
N SER A 398 2.01 -14.69 -11.12
CA SER A 398 1.95 -14.70 -9.65
C SER A 398 0.98 -13.64 -9.12
N THR A 399 0.44 -13.91 -7.92
CA THR A 399 -0.40 -12.96 -7.19
C THR A 399 0.09 -12.87 -5.76
N LEU A 400 0.26 -11.64 -5.28
CA LEU A 400 0.65 -11.32 -3.92
C LEU A 400 -0.49 -10.57 -3.25
N HIS A 401 -0.80 -10.96 -2.02
CA HIS A 401 -1.77 -10.28 -1.18
C HIS A 401 -1.08 -9.47 -0.08
N GLU A 402 -1.46 -8.21 0.08
CA GLU A 402 -0.95 -7.29 1.09
C GLU A 402 -2.07 -6.87 2.04
N THR A 403 -1.79 -6.90 3.33
CA THR A 403 -2.71 -6.40 4.36
C THR A 403 -2.84 -4.87 4.31
N ILE A 404 -1.75 -4.18 3.96
CA ILE A 404 -1.69 -2.72 3.87
C ILE A 404 -1.90 -2.30 2.41
N ARG A 405 -2.67 -1.22 2.21
CA ARG A 405 -2.99 -0.69 0.89
C ARG A 405 -1.74 -0.35 0.08
N ILE A 406 -1.68 -0.88 -1.15
CA ILE A 406 -0.64 -0.60 -2.13
C ILE A 406 -0.84 0.79 -2.71
N LYS A 407 0.24 1.59 -2.80
CA LYS A 407 0.21 2.98 -3.27
C LYS A 407 0.76 3.14 -4.68
N SER A 408 1.88 2.52 -4.99
CA SER A 408 2.53 2.59 -6.30
C SER A 408 3.44 1.41 -6.54
N ALA A 409 3.85 1.20 -7.78
CA ALA A 409 4.87 0.22 -8.14
C ALA A 409 5.68 0.71 -9.34
N THR A 410 6.87 0.14 -9.49
CA THR A 410 7.77 0.35 -10.62
C THR A 410 8.68 -0.86 -10.78
N TRP A 411 9.17 -1.08 -11.99
CA TRP A 411 10.10 -2.16 -12.28
C TRP A 411 11.55 -1.68 -12.19
N ASP A 412 12.42 -2.54 -11.68
CA ASP A 412 13.88 -2.37 -11.77
C ASP A 412 14.36 -2.85 -13.14
N ASP A 413 15.55 -2.39 -13.54
CA ASP A 413 16.20 -2.81 -14.80
C ASP A 413 16.53 -4.33 -14.83
N ALA A 414 16.60 -4.97 -13.66
CA ALA A 414 16.78 -6.43 -13.54
C ALA A 414 15.48 -7.25 -13.74
N GLY A 415 14.33 -6.61 -13.92
CA GLY A 415 13.03 -7.27 -14.06
C GLY A 415 12.37 -7.63 -12.72
N ILE A 416 12.69 -6.91 -11.67
CA ILE A 416 12.13 -7.06 -10.34
C ILE A 416 11.12 -5.94 -10.08
N LEU A 417 9.94 -6.29 -9.59
CA LEU A 417 8.92 -5.31 -9.25
C LEU A 417 9.16 -4.75 -7.83
N LEU A 418 9.32 -3.43 -7.72
CA LEU A 418 9.27 -2.75 -6.44
C LEU A 418 7.91 -2.06 -6.29
N TYR A 419 7.30 -2.17 -5.11
CA TYR A 419 6.04 -1.51 -4.81
C TYR A 419 6.06 -0.87 -3.43
N SER A 420 5.30 0.21 -3.28
CA SER A 420 5.17 0.93 -2.01
C SER A 420 3.82 0.68 -1.35
N THR A 421 3.85 0.52 -0.05
CA THR A 421 2.70 0.58 0.85
C THR A 421 2.71 1.92 1.59
N LEU A 422 1.93 2.06 2.67
CA LEU A 422 1.97 3.26 3.51
C LEU A 422 3.35 3.45 4.15
N ASN A 423 3.96 2.36 4.63
CA ASN A 423 5.12 2.41 5.53
C ASN A 423 6.36 1.70 4.98
N HIS A 424 6.25 0.98 3.85
CA HIS A 424 7.35 0.17 3.34
C HIS A 424 7.50 0.28 1.83
N VAL A 425 8.73 0.18 1.36
CA VAL A 425 9.06 -0.23 0.00
C VAL A 425 9.38 -1.72 0.06
N LYS A 426 8.68 -2.49 -0.77
CA LYS A 426 8.82 -3.94 -0.89
C LYS A 426 9.19 -4.33 -2.31
N TYR A 427 9.73 -5.53 -2.47
CA TYR A 427 9.97 -6.11 -3.79
C TYR A 427 9.10 -7.35 -4.01
N ALA A 428 8.86 -7.66 -5.26
CA ALA A 428 8.19 -8.87 -5.72
C ALA A 428 8.96 -9.48 -6.88
N LEU A 429 9.21 -10.77 -6.82
CA LEU A 429 9.79 -11.56 -7.89
C LEU A 429 8.70 -12.26 -8.70
N LEU A 430 9.01 -12.68 -9.91
CA LEU A 430 8.07 -13.38 -10.79
C LEU A 430 7.55 -14.68 -10.19
N ASN A 431 8.35 -15.36 -9.37
CA ASN A 431 7.97 -16.61 -8.68
C ASN A 431 7.05 -16.40 -7.45
N GLY A 432 6.64 -15.14 -7.14
CA GLY A 432 5.82 -14.81 -6.01
C GLY A 432 6.57 -14.51 -4.69
N ASP A 433 7.90 -14.63 -4.69
CA ASP A 433 8.69 -14.25 -3.52
C ASP A 433 8.66 -12.73 -3.32
N ASN A 434 8.55 -12.29 -2.09
CA ASN A 434 8.50 -10.88 -1.74
C ASN A 434 9.30 -10.60 -0.46
N GLY A 435 9.57 -9.32 -0.20
CA GLY A 435 10.26 -8.90 1.00
C GLY A 435 10.27 -7.37 1.15
N ILE A 436 10.72 -6.90 2.31
CA ILE A 436 10.80 -5.48 2.64
C ILE A 436 12.20 -5.00 2.26
N VAL A 437 12.27 -3.94 1.44
CA VAL A 437 13.54 -3.29 1.07
C VAL A 437 13.86 -2.16 2.04
N ARG A 438 12.86 -1.34 2.37
CA ARG A 438 13.03 -0.18 3.23
C ARG A 438 11.74 0.20 3.94
N THR A 439 11.86 0.62 5.20
CA THR A 439 10.77 1.28 5.95
C THR A 439 10.73 2.76 5.60
N LEU A 440 9.54 3.32 5.53
CA LEU A 440 9.27 4.70 5.15
C LEU A 440 8.66 5.47 6.30
N ASP A 441 9.15 6.68 6.53
CA ASP A 441 8.57 7.63 7.49
C ASP A 441 7.32 8.32 6.92
N GLN A 442 7.29 8.49 5.59
CA GLN A 442 6.21 9.13 4.86
C GLN A 442 5.85 8.32 3.62
N THR A 443 4.58 8.37 3.22
CA THR A 443 4.13 7.70 1.99
C THR A 443 4.77 8.33 0.76
N VAL A 444 5.36 7.49 -0.09
CA VAL A 444 5.96 7.90 -1.36
C VAL A 444 5.35 7.13 -2.53
N TYR A 445 5.38 7.73 -3.69
CA TYR A 445 4.93 7.15 -4.95
C TYR A 445 6.13 6.86 -5.82
N LEU A 446 6.41 5.57 -6.03
CA LEU A 446 7.55 5.12 -6.81
C LEU A 446 7.34 5.48 -8.28
N VAL A 447 8.42 5.94 -8.90
CA VAL A 447 8.41 6.40 -10.29
C VAL A 447 9.39 5.57 -11.12
N ARG A 448 10.62 5.44 -10.67
CA ARG A 448 11.67 4.67 -11.35
C ARG A 448 12.72 4.15 -10.37
N VAL A 449 13.33 3.02 -10.72
CA VAL A 449 14.48 2.46 -10.01
C VAL A 449 15.68 2.46 -10.95
N LYS A 450 16.82 2.91 -10.45
CA LYS A 450 18.10 2.86 -11.17
C LYS A 450 19.23 2.52 -10.19
N GLY A 451 19.73 1.31 -10.27
CA GLY A 451 20.78 0.81 -9.39
C GLY A 451 20.33 0.79 -7.92
N ARG A 452 20.97 1.60 -7.07
CA ARG A 452 20.63 1.74 -5.64
C ARG A 452 19.66 2.89 -5.35
N ASN A 453 19.29 3.67 -6.35
CA ASN A 453 18.43 4.83 -6.20
C ASN A 453 17.01 4.54 -6.68
N VAL A 454 16.05 4.80 -5.82
CA VAL A 454 14.62 4.78 -6.14
C VAL A 454 14.13 6.21 -6.21
N TYR A 455 13.75 6.63 -7.37
CA TYR A 455 13.14 7.94 -7.61
C TYR A 455 11.66 7.84 -7.31
N CYS A 456 11.16 8.77 -6.52
CA CYS A 456 9.78 8.79 -6.07
C CYS A 456 9.26 10.23 -5.94
N LEU A 457 7.95 10.37 -5.91
CA LEU A 457 7.25 11.61 -5.59
C LEU A 457 6.65 11.50 -4.19
N ASP A 458 6.71 12.57 -3.42
CA ASP A 458 5.95 12.66 -2.18
C ASP A 458 4.48 13.08 -2.43
N ARG A 459 3.69 13.18 -1.36
CA ARG A 459 2.29 13.65 -1.44
C ARG A 459 2.16 15.08 -1.98
N SER A 460 3.23 15.85 -1.93
CA SER A 460 3.30 17.23 -2.43
C SER A 460 3.77 17.32 -3.88
N ALA A 461 3.93 16.16 -4.55
CA ALA A 461 4.50 16.05 -5.89
C ALA A 461 5.95 16.58 -5.98
N LYS A 462 6.71 16.55 -4.90
CA LYS A 462 8.13 16.87 -4.92
C LYS A 462 8.95 15.60 -5.19
N PRO A 463 9.93 15.65 -6.11
CA PRO A 463 10.85 14.54 -6.35
C PRO A 463 11.69 14.24 -5.10
N ARG A 464 11.85 12.96 -4.80
CA ARG A 464 12.72 12.45 -3.73
C ARG A 464 13.49 11.24 -4.21
N ILE A 465 14.70 11.09 -3.72
CA ILE A 465 15.55 9.93 -3.99
C ILE A 465 15.68 9.13 -2.71
N LEU A 466 15.33 7.86 -2.79
CA LEU A 466 15.54 6.91 -1.70
C LEU A 466 16.68 5.96 -2.09
N ARG A 467 17.71 5.92 -1.28
CA ARG A 467 18.76 4.90 -1.45
C ARG A 467 18.28 3.59 -0.84
N ILE A 468 18.36 2.53 -1.59
CA ILE A 468 17.99 1.18 -1.18
C ILE A 468 19.19 0.23 -1.28
N ASP A 469 19.14 -0.85 -0.53
CA ASP A 469 20.05 -1.96 -0.71
C ASP A 469 19.37 -3.03 -1.59
N PRO A 470 19.81 -3.22 -2.84
CA PRO A 470 19.24 -4.19 -3.75
C PRO A 470 19.78 -5.62 -3.56
N THR A 471 20.70 -5.82 -2.63
CA THR A 471 21.50 -7.05 -2.52
C THR A 471 20.63 -8.28 -2.29
N GLU A 472 19.65 -8.21 -1.38
CA GLU A 472 18.78 -9.33 -1.06
C GLU A 472 17.95 -9.80 -2.26
N TYR A 473 17.24 -8.88 -2.91
CA TYR A 473 16.37 -9.28 -4.02
C TYR A 473 17.15 -9.65 -5.28
N ARG A 474 18.33 -9.06 -5.51
CA ARG A 474 19.25 -9.47 -6.60
C ARG A 474 19.79 -10.88 -6.36
N PHE A 475 20.19 -11.18 -5.14
CA PHE A 475 20.60 -12.52 -4.76
C PHE A 475 19.50 -13.55 -5.01
N LYS A 476 18.26 -13.27 -4.54
CA LYS A 476 17.12 -14.15 -4.76
C LYS A 476 16.79 -14.31 -6.26
N MET A 477 16.94 -13.24 -7.05
CA MET A 477 16.74 -13.31 -8.49
C MET A 477 17.83 -14.15 -9.17
N ALA A 478 19.11 -13.99 -8.79
CA ALA A 478 20.20 -14.79 -9.30
C ALA A 478 20.00 -16.28 -8.99
N LEU A 479 19.48 -16.58 -7.78
CA LEU A 479 19.11 -17.95 -7.39
C LEU A 479 18.00 -18.53 -8.28
N VAL A 480 16.93 -17.76 -8.54
CA VAL A 480 15.82 -18.19 -9.41
C VAL A 480 16.30 -18.41 -10.85
N LYS A 481 17.16 -17.54 -11.35
CA LYS A 481 17.77 -17.66 -12.69
C LYS A 481 18.90 -18.71 -12.75
N ARG A 482 19.30 -19.30 -11.63
CA ARG A 482 20.43 -20.23 -11.49
C ARG A 482 21.77 -19.65 -11.99
N ASN A 483 21.94 -18.33 -11.82
CA ASN A 483 23.19 -17.64 -12.15
C ASN A 483 24.16 -17.72 -10.97
N TYR A 484 24.93 -18.80 -10.92
CA TYR A 484 25.83 -19.08 -9.81
C TYR A 484 27.00 -18.09 -9.71
N GLU A 485 27.48 -17.54 -10.83
CA GLU A 485 28.56 -16.54 -10.83
C GLU A 485 28.12 -15.23 -10.13
N GLU A 486 26.96 -14.74 -10.47
CA GLU A 486 26.39 -13.54 -9.84
C GLU A 486 26.10 -13.78 -8.35
N MET A 487 25.59 -14.97 -7.99
CA MET A 487 25.39 -15.33 -6.59
C MET A 487 26.70 -15.32 -5.80
N LEU A 488 27.75 -15.95 -6.30
CA LEU A 488 29.06 -15.99 -5.65
C LEU A 488 29.68 -14.59 -5.56
N HIS A 489 29.52 -13.77 -6.59
CA HIS A 489 29.95 -12.36 -6.54
C HIS A 489 29.24 -11.59 -5.44
N ILE A 490 27.92 -11.72 -5.33
CA ILE A 490 27.11 -11.05 -4.29
C ILE A 490 27.54 -11.54 -2.89
N ILE A 491 27.75 -12.85 -2.72
CA ILE A 491 28.21 -13.43 -1.44
C ILE A 491 29.56 -12.84 -1.00
N ARG A 492 30.50 -12.67 -1.93
CA ARG A 492 31.84 -12.17 -1.64
C ARG A 492 31.90 -10.66 -1.40
N THR A 493 31.03 -9.90 -2.06
CA THR A 493 31.09 -8.43 -2.06
C THR A 493 30.15 -7.77 -1.06
N SER A 494 29.15 -8.49 -0.56
CA SER A 494 28.13 -7.94 0.32
C SER A 494 28.07 -8.65 1.66
N SER A 495 27.77 -7.90 2.71
CA SER A 495 27.48 -8.44 4.04
C SER A 495 26.02 -8.90 4.13
N LEU A 496 25.62 -9.87 3.33
CA LEU A 496 24.32 -10.53 3.46
C LEU A 496 24.32 -11.39 4.73
N VAL A 497 24.19 -10.78 5.88
CA VAL A 497 24.16 -11.45 7.18
C VAL A 497 22.74 -11.38 7.73
N GLY A 498 22.02 -12.53 7.70
CA GLY A 498 20.72 -12.58 8.34
C GLY A 498 20.09 -13.97 8.33
N GLN A 499 19.53 -14.37 9.46
CA GLN A 499 18.77 -15.61 9.61
C GLN A 499 17.63 -15.74 8.59
N SER A 500 17.10 -14.63 8.07
CA SER A 500 16.04 -14.61 7.06
C SER A 500 16.47 -15.24 5.73
N ILE A 501 17.69 -14.98 5.28
CA ILE A 501 18.25 -15.56 4.04
C ILE A 501 18.54 -17.03 4.22
N ILE A 502 19.08 -17.40 5.36
CA ILE A 502 19.38 -18.80 5.72
C ILE A 502 18.07 -19.61 5.70
N SER A 503 17.04 -19.15 6.41
CA SER A 503 15.72 -19.78 6.44
C SER A 503 15.05 -19.82 5.05
N TYR A 504 15.27 -18.81 4.23
CA TYR A 504 14.77 -18.78 2.86
C TYR A 504 15.44 -19.86 2.00
N LEU A 505 16.77 -19.98 2.06
CA LEU A 505 17.53 -20.96 1.31
C LEU A 505 17.20 -22.40 1.74
N GLN A 506 17.03 -22.65 3.04
CA GLN A 506 16.57 -23.93 3.57
C GLN A 506 15.20 -24.30 3.01
N LYS A 507 14.21 -23.37 3.07
CA LYS A 507 12.85 -23.59 2.53
C LYS A 507 12.83 -23.87 1.03
N LYS A 508 13.78 -23.32 0.28
CA LYS A 508 13.89 -23.52 -1.17
C LYS A 508 14.72 -24.75 -1.54
N GLY A 509 15.30 -25.46 -0.57
CA GLY A 509 16.10 -26.68 -0.82
C GLY A 509 17.55 -26.42 -1.26
N TYR A 510 18.13 -25.29 -0.84
CA TYR A 510 19.52 -24.93 -1.09
C TYR A 510 20.33 -24.75 0.22
N PRO A 511 20.34 -25.74 1.11
CA PRO A 511 21.06 -25.64 2.37
C PRO A 511 22.57 -25.53 2.21
N GLU A 512 23.15 -26.09 1.14
CA GLU A 512 24.58 -25.98 0.83
C GLU A 512 25.03 -24.52 0.61
N ILE A 513 24.19 -23.70 -0.03
CA ILE A 513 24.46 -22.28 -0.23
C ILE A 513 24.33 -21.55 1.09
N ALA A 514 23.35 -21.93 1.92
CA ALA A 514 23.12 -21.35 3.22
C ALA A 514 24.32 -21.51 4.17
N LEU A 515 25.06 -22.62 4.06
CA LEU A 515 26.28 -22.89 4.82
C LEU A 515 27.35 -21.79 4.69
N GLN A 516 27.39 -21.09 3.55
CA GLN A 516 28.39 -20.04 3.30
C GLN A 516 28.04 -18.71 4.03
N PHE A 517 26.79 -18.53 4.47
CA PHE A 517 26.32 -17.32 5.14
C PHE A 517 26.30 -17.44 6.66
N VAL A 518 26.41 -18.64 7.21
CA VAL A 518 26.29 -18.89 8.63
C VAL A 518 27.64 -18.67 9.32
N GLN A 519 27.67 -17.77 10.28
CA GLN A 519 28.84 -17.51 11.12
C GLN A 519 28.76 -18.24 12.48
N ASP A 520 27.56 -18.51 12.97
CA ASP A 520 27.37 -19.21 14.24
C ASP A 520 27.73 -20.71 14.09
N PRO A 521 28.72 -21.21 14.85
CA PRO A 521 29.18 -22.61 14.72
C PRO A 521 28.07 -23.64 14.96
N THR A 522 27.11 -23.34 15.83
CA THR A 522 25.99 -24.25 16.15
C THR A 522 25.06 -24.43 14.97
N THR A 523 24.62 -23.30 14.40
CA THR A 523 23.73 -23.27 13.23
C THR A 523 24.44 -23.82 11.99
N ARG A 524 25.75 -23.55 11.85
CA ARG A 524 26.57 -24.08 10.75
C ARG A 524 26.72 -25.59 10.83
N PHE A 525 26.87 -26.15 12.05
CA PHE A 525 26.86 -27.58 12.29
C PHE A 525 25.52 -28.20 11.89
N ASP A 526 24.38 -27.64 12.36
CA ASP A 526 23.07 -28.16 12.04
C ASP A 526 22.78 -28.18 10.53
N LEU A 527 23.16 -27.13 9.81
CA LEU A 527 23.05 -27.06 8.36
C LEU A 527 23.98 -28.02 7.65
N ALA A 528 25.21 -28.17 8.11
CA ALA A 528 26.17 -29.13 7.54
C ALA A 528 25.64 -30.56 7.62
N ILE A 529 24.99 -30.91 8.72
CA ILE A 529 24.33 -32.19 8.90
C ILE A 529 23.16 -32.36 7.91
N GLU A 530 22.29 -31.34 7.78
CA GLU A 530 21.15 -31.36 6.85
C GLU A 530 21.62 -31.51 5.37
N CYS A 531 22.75 -30.93 5.01
CA CYS A 531 23.34 -31.02 3.67
C CYS A 531 24.11 -32.33 3.41
N GLY A 532 24.37 -33.11 4.45
CA GLY A 532 25.27 -34.25 4.34
C GLY A 532 26.77 -33.88 4.15
N ASN A 533 27.15 -32.61 4.40
CA ASN A 533 28.52 -32.16 4.32
C ASN A 533 29.25 -32.45 5.63
N LEU A 534 29.72 -33.70 5.72
CA LEU A 534 30.34 -34.23 6.94
C LEU A 534 31.67 -33.56 7.27
N ASP A 535 32.41 -33.04 6.28
CA ASP A 535 33.73 -32.41 6.52
C ASP A 535 33.57 -31.11 7.31
N VAL A 536 32.64 -30.22 6.89
CA VAL A 536 32.31 -29.00 7.62
C VAL A 536 31.71 -29.32 8.98
N ALA A 537 30.89 -30.37 9.07
CA ALA A 537 30.30 -30.80 10.35
C ALA A 537 31.37 -31.25 11.34
N VAL A 538 32.44 -31.96 10.88
CA VAL A 538 33.58 -32.35 11.72
C VAL A 538 34.37 -31.14 12.21
N GLU A 539 34.59 -30.13 11.36
CA GLU A 539 35.27 -28.89 11.77
C GLU A 539 34.49 -28.17 12.89
N MET A 540 33.19 -28.00 12.70
CA MET A 540 32.33 -27.34 13.69
C MET A 540 32.20 -28.17 14.98
N ALA A 541 32.14 -29.51 14.88
CA ALA A 541 32.12 -30.40 16.05
C ALA A 541 33.43 -30.33 16.86
N LYS A 542 34.58 -30.14 16.22
CA LYS A 542 35.87 -29.90 16.87
C LYS A 542 35.90 -28.55 17.61
N GLU A 543 35.34 -27.52 16.99
CA GLU A 543 35.29 -26.17 17.58
C GLU A 543 34.35 -26.12 18.82
N LEU A 544 33.18 -26.74 18.72
CA LEU A 544 32.19 -26.77 19.80
C LEU A 544 32.52 -27.75 20.92
N ASP A 545 33.22 -28.81 20.62
CA ASP A 545 33.71 -29.97 21.44
C ASP A 545 32.73 -30.41 22.56
N LYS A 546 31.44 -30.48 22.24
CA LYS A 546 30.39 -30.95 23.18
C LYS A 546 29.91 -32.37 22.79
N PRO A 547 29.67 -33.26 23.73
CA PRO A 547 29.25 -34.65 23.46
C PRO A 547 28.02 -34.78 22.58
N LYS A 548 27.09 -33.84 22.68
CA LYS A 548 25.84 -33.82 21.89
C LYS A 548 26.10 -33.74 20.40
N PHE A 549 27.04 -32.90 19.97
CA PHE A 549 27.37 -32.73 18.55
C PHE A 549 28.12 -33.95 18.00
N TRP A 550 29.04 -34.50 18.76
CA TRP A 550 29.74 -35.72 18.37
C TRP A 550 28.79 -36.91 18.26
N THR A 551 27.79 -37.02 19.15
CA THR A 551 26.78 -38.09 19.04
C THR A 551 25.96 -37.96 17.77
N ARG A 552 25.47 -36.76 17.47
CA ARG A 552 24.66 -36.52 16.27
C ARG A 552 25.48 -36.70 14.99
N LEU A 553 26.72 -36.18 14.96
CA LEU A 553 27.64 -36.40 13.85
C LEU A 553 27.93 -37.89 13.61
N GLY A 554 28.17 -38.65 14.65
CA GLY A 554 28.37 -40.07 14.59
C GLY A 554 27.18 -40.85 14.01
N THR A 555 25.96 -40.44 14.36
CA THR A 555 24.73 -41.04 13.83
C THR A 555 24.57 -40.77 12.33
N GLU A 556 24.76 -39.53 11.91
CA GLU A 556 24.65 -39.13 10.50
C GLU A 556 25.80 -39.70 9.65
N ALA A 557 27.03 -39.71 10.18
CA ALA A 557 28.15 -40.32 9.50
C ALA A 557 27.95 -41.84 9.29
N LEU A 558 27.28 -42.51 10.26
CA LEU A 558 26.91 -43.92 10.14
C LEU A 558 25.84 -44.11 9.04
N ALA A 559 24.84 -43.24 8.97
CA ALA A 559 23.82 -43.28 7.92
C ALA A 559 24.42 -43.07 6.53
N HIS A 560 25.45 -42.24 6.39
CA HIS A 560 26.19 -42.00 5.14
C HIS A 560 27.30 -43.01 4.87
N GLY A 561 27.52 -43.99 5.75
CA GLY A 561 28.54 -45.04 5.59
C GLY A 561 29.98 -44.57 5.76
N ASN A 562 30.22 -43.37 6.33
CA ASN A 562 31.58 -42.86 6.55
C ASN A 562 32.15 -43.34 7.86
N HIS A 563 32.73 -44.56 7.82
CA HIS A 563 33.29 -45.25 8.98
C HIS A 563 34.44 -44.49 9.66
N GLN A 564 35.22 -43.69 8.92
CA GLN A 564 36.33 -42.90 9.49
C GLN A 564 35.85 -41.81 10.46
N ILE A 565 34.78 -41.09 10.08
CA ILE A 565 34.17 -40.07 10.94
C ILE A 565 33.46 -40.72 12.13
N VAL A 566 32.79 -41.86 11.93
CA VAL A 566 32.16 -42.64 13.01
C VAL A 566 33.20 -43.09 14.02
N GLU A 567 34.35 -43.59 13.58
CA GLU A 567 35.49 -43.99 14.42
C GLU A 567 35.93 -42.79 15.30
N MET A 568 36.16 -41.62 14.69
CA MET A 568 36.54 -40.40 15.38
C MET A 568 35.50 -40.00 16.46
N CYS A 569 34.22 -40.06 16.11
CA CYS A 569 33.14 -39.70 17.03
C CYS A 569 33.09 -40.64 18.23
N TYR A 570 33.19 -41.95 18.01
CA TYR A 570 33.16 -42.94 19.10
C TYR A 570 34.40 -42.89 19.98
N GLN A 571 35.57 -42.58 19.41
CA GLN A 571 36.80 -42.35 20.19
C GLN A 571 36.64 -41.11 21.10
N LYS A 572 36.11 -40.01 20.59
CA LYS A 572 35.87 -38.78 21.36
C LYS A 572 34.83 -38.97 22.46
N LEU A 573 33.80 -39.73 22.18
CA LEU A 573 32.72 -40.06 23.16
C LEU A 573 33.11 -41.18 24.10
N LYS A 574 34.27 -41.82 23.93
CA LYS A 574 34.72 -42.98 24.71
C LYS A 574 33.72 -44.18 24.71
N GLN A 575 32.99 -44.32 23.58
CA GLN A 575 32.02 -45.43 23.41
C GLN A 575 32.76 -46.67 22.86
N PHE A 576 33.47 -47.36 23.74
CA PHE A 576 34.38 -48.45 23.35
C PHE A 576 33.64 -49.67 22.80
N ASP A 577 32.42 -49.95 23.29
CA ASP A 577 31.61 -51.07 22.80
C ASP A 577 31.21 -50.88 21.34
N LYS A 578 30.74 -49.68 21.00
CA LYS A 578 30.39 -49.33 19.64
C LYS A 578 31.59 -49.27 18.73
N LEU A 579 32.74 -48.84 19.26
CA LEU A 579 34.02 -48.81 18.51
C LEU A 579 34.50 -50.22 18.20
N SER A 580 34.41 -51.16 19.15
CA SER A 580 34.75 -52.56 18.92
C SER A 580 33.86 -53.22 17.87
N PHE A 581 32.56 -52.94 17.92
CA PHE A 581 31.63 -53.42 16.92
C PHE A 581 31.91 -52.82 15.53
N LEU A 582 32.26 -51.51 15.46
CA LEU A 582 32.66 -50.86 14.21
C LEU A 582 33.86 -51.55 13.57
N TYR A 583 34.91 -51.88 14.39
CA TYR A 583 36.10 -52.55 13.87
C TYR A 583 35.81 -54.00 13.44
N LEU A 584 34.87 -54.69 14.09
CA LEU A 584 34.39 -55.96 13.61
C LEU A 584 33.68 -55.83 12.27
N ALA A 585 32.78 -54.88 12.14
CA ALA A 585 32.00 -54.65 10.92
C ALA A 585 32.89 -54.21 9.72
N THR A 586 33.96 -53.43 9.98
CA THR A 586 34.92 -53.01 8.97
C THR A 586 36.04 -54.02 8.70
N GLY A 587 36.13 -55.13 9.44
CA GLY A 587 37.12 -56.19 9.30
C GLY A 587 38.53 -55.80 9.77
N ASP A 588 38.68 -54.71 10.56
CA ASP A 588 39.99 -54.25 11.05
C ASP A 588 40.41 -54.99 12.31
N HIS A 589 40.90 -56.23 12.13
CA HIS A 589 41.36 -57.07 13.23
C HIS A 589 42.51 -56.46 14.03
N SER A 590 43.33 -55.58 13.40
CA SER A 590 44.47 -54.96 14.09
C SER A 590 44.02 -53.94 15.12
N LYS A 591 42.99 -53.15 14.79
CA LYS A 591 42.41 -52.19 15.73
C LYS A 591 41.56 -52.89 16.78
N LEU A 592 40.85 -53.96 16.43
CA LEU A 592 40.09 -54.79 17.35
C LEU A 592 40.99 -55.40 18.43
N ALA A 593 42.16 -55.91 18.04
CA ALA A 593 43.15 -56.45 19.01
C ALA A 593 43.69 -55.35 19.97
N ARG A 594 43.83 -54.10 19.48
CA ARG A 594 44.17 -52.97 20.37
C ARG A 594 43.03 -52.69 21.37
N MET A 595 41.76 -52.81 20.95
CA MET A 595 40.61 -52.62 21.83
C MET A 595 40.57 -53.68 22.94
N ALA A 596 40.93 -54.93 22.64
CA ALA A 596 41.05 -55.99 23.68
C ALA A 596 42.10 -55.59 24.73
N LYS A 597 43.27 -55.11 24.34
CA LYS A 597 44.31 -54.61 25.26
C LYS A 597 43.87 -53.40 26.08
N ILE A 598 43.13 -52.48 25.45
CA ILE A 598 42.56 -51.30 26.17
C ILE A 598 41.56 -51.75 27.24
N ALA A 599 40.70 -52.74 26.92
CA ALA A 599 39.75 -53.31 27.87
C ALA A 599 40.46 -54.00 29.03
N GLU A 600 41.55 -54.70 28.76
CA GLU A 600 42.42 -55.34 29.76
C GLU A 600 43.00 -54.29 30.74
N HIS A 601 43.63 -53.22 30.21
CA HIS A 601 44.19 -52.14 31.04
C HIS A 601 43.15 -51.39 31.87
N ARG A 602 41.89 -51.36 31.42
CA ARG A 602 40.78 -50.73 32.15
C ARG A 602 40.14 -51.63 33.18
N GLY A 603 40.48 -52.93 33.20
CA GLY A 603 39.84 -53.92 34.03
C GLY A 603 38.39 -54.21 33.63
N ASP A 604 38.01 -53.93 32.37
CA ASP A 604 36.66 -54.14 31.86
C ASP A 604 36.59 -55.56 31.23
N PHE A 605 36.28 -56.52 32.06
CA PHE A 605 36.20 -57.92 31.67
C PHE A 605 35.13 -58.18 30.60
N THR A 606 34.00 -57.45 30.65
CA THR A 606 32.92 -57.62 29.68
C THR A 606 33.37 -57.23 28.28
N SER A 607 33.96 -56.03 28.13
CA SER A 607 34.49 -55.57 26.85
C SER A 607 35.66 -56.42 26.37
N ARG A 608 36.54 -56.89 27.26
CA ARG A 608 37.64 -57.77 26.89
C ARG A 608 37.13 -59.10 26.36
N PHE A 609 36.16 -59.74 27.04
CA PHE A 609 35.54 -60.98 26.59
C PHE A 609 34.86 -60.82 25.22
N GLN A 610 34.13 -59.75 25.04
CA GLN A 610 33.46 -59.46 23.78
C GLN A 610 34.45 -59.25 22.64
N ASN A 611 35.55 -58.54 22.86
CA ASN A 611 36.62 -58.33 21.85
C ASN A 611 37.35 -59.64 21.53
N ALA A 612 37.63 -60.48 22.54
CA ALA A 612 38.21 -61.79 22.33
C ALA A 612 37.26 -62.75 21.57
N LEU A 613 35.94 -62.61 21.78
CA LEU A 613 34.94 -63.32 20.98
C LEU A 613 34.96 -62.87 19.52
N TYR A 614 35.05 -61.56 19.27
CA TYR A 614 35.12 -60.98 17.91
C TYR A 614 36.41 -61.36 17.18
N LEU A 615 37.54 -61.50 17.87
CA LEU A 615 38.82 -61.93 17.32
C LEU A 615 38.94 -63.45 17.11
N GLY A 616 38.00 -64.21 17.72
CA GLY A 616 38.10 -65.68 17.69
C GLY A 616 39.17 -66.24 18.65
N ASP A 617 39.67 -65.39 19.58
CA ASP A 617 40.71 -65.79 20.54
C ASP A 617 40.10 -66.59 21.70
N VAL A 618 40.27 -67.94 21.59
CA VAL A 618 39.73 -68.87 22.57
C VAL A 618 40.58 -68.87 23.82
N GLU A 619 41.87 -68.65 23.70
CA GLU A 619 42.84 -68.76 24.83
C GLU A 619 42.58 -67.56 25.82
N ASP A 620 42.44 -66.34 25.31
CA ASP A 620 42.17 -65.15 26.12
C ASP A 620 40.80 -65.24 26.79
N ARG A 621 39.78 -65.80 26.11
CA ARG A 621 38.46 -66.04 26.72
C ARG A 621 38.53 -67.03 27.88
N ILE A 622 39.27 -68.14 27.75
CA ILE A 622 39.44 -69.14 28.81
C ILE A 622 40.22 -68.53 29.99
N GLN A 623 41.21 -67.72 29.72
CA GLN A 623 42.02 -67.08 30.74
C GLN A 623 41.14 -66.08 31.55
N MET A 624 40.35 -65.27 30.91
CA MET A 624 39.42 -64.33 31.57
C MET A 624 38.37 -65.02 32.41
N LEU A 625 37.78 -66.09 31.93
CA LEU A 625 36.80 -66.87 32.70
C LEU A 625 37.41 -67.50 33.93
N LYS A 626 38.69 -67.86 33.89
CA LYS A 626 39.45 -68.33 35.08
C LYS A 626 39.70 -67.20 36.07
N GLU A 627 40.05 -66.02 35.59
CA GLU A 627 40.29 -64.83 36.43
C GLU A 627 39.03 -64.37 37.15
N ILE A 628 37.86 -64.51 36.56
CA ILE A 628 36.55 -64.07 37.12
C ILE A 628 35.95 -65.20 38.02
N ASP A 629 36.59 -66.35 38.13
CA ASP A 629 36.14 -67.51 38.93
C ASP A 629 34.75 -68.07 38.50
N GLN A 630 34.33 -67.82 37.28
CA GLN A 630 33.06 -68.32 36.73
C GLN A 630 33.17 -69.68 36.06
N CYS A 631 34.35 -70.24 35.96
CA CYS A 631 34.57 -71.58 35.39
C CYS A 631 34.00 -72.73 36.28
N LYS A 632 33.62 -72.46 37.52
CA LYS A 632 33.05 -73.45 38.38
C LYS A 632 31.57 -73.75 38.13
N GLN A 633 30.87 -72.95 37.33
CA GLN A 633 29.44 -73.13 37.04
C GLN A 633 29.11 -73.98 35.80
N TYR A 634 30.09 -74.27 34.95
CA TYR A 634 29.90 -74.94 33.64
C TYR A 634 30.93 -76.08 33.38
N GLY A 635 31.47 -76.65 34.47
CA GLY A 635 32.34 -77.81 34.38
C GLY A 635 31.60 -79.08 34.39
#